data_088d373d819d8c677910609a3661c127
#
_entry.id   088d373d819d8c677910609a3661c127
#
_cell.length_a   1.000
_cell.length_b   1.000
_cell.length_c   1.000
_cell.angle_alpha   90.00
_cell.angle_beta   90.00
_cell.angle_gamma   90.00
#
_symmetry.space_group_name_H-M   'P 1'
#
loop_
_entity.id
_entity.type
_entity.pdbx_description
1 polymer ?
#
loop_
_entity_poly.entity_id
_entity_poly.type
_entity_poly.pdbx_seq_one_letter_code
_entity_poly.pdbx_strand_id
1 'polypeptide(L)'
;MKKKILVIGDSCRDVHVYCSCDRMSPDKPVPILKIIDQNDNPGMAKNVYRNIKSLENSCDIVTNPNWSNITKTRYVHKSTNHMFFRLDSAENIKRFNIEKMSYDYDHIVISDYNKGFLTEEDILTISSNHNSVFLDSKRILGDWATKVRFVKINNFEYDRSKHCIPSVLKDRIIKTAGEDGCYYLGKNYPVAQQEVIDVSGAGDSFLAGLVVEFSKSNDMEKAIIFANECASKVVGQKGVGII
;
A
#
# COMPACT_ATOMS: atom_id res chain seq x y z
N MET A 1 7.78 1.18 -26.56
CA MET A 1 7.92 -0.09 -25.81
C MET A 1 7.15 0.04 -24.51
N LYS A 2 6.54 -1.05 -24.02
CA LYS A 2 5.91 -1.06 -22.70
C LYS A 2 6.99 -0.98 -21.64
N LYS A 3 6.79 -0.13 -20.65
CA LYS A 3 7.70 0.02 -19.51
C LYS A 3 7.60 -1.18 -18.57
N LYS A 4 8.75 -1.68 -18.10
CA LYS A 4 8.81 -2.77 -17.13
C LYS A 4 8.82 -2.22 -15.71
N ILE A 5 7.90 -2.68 -14.86
CA ILE A 5 7.79 -2.27 -13.46
C ILE A 5 8.09 -3.47 -12.56
N LEU A 6 8.93 -3.27 -11.54
CA LEU A 6 9.12 -4.25 -10.46
C LEU A 6 8.43 -3.74 -9.20
N VAL A 7 7.63 -4.57 -8.56
CA VAL A 7 7.18 -4.36 -7.17
C VAL A 7 8.02 -5.23 -6.24
N ILE A 8 8.55 -4.66 -5.17
CA ILE A 8 9.29 -5.40 -4.15
C ILE A 8 8.82 -5.00 -2.75
N GLY A 9 8.58 -5.96 -1.86
CA GLY A 9 8.19 -5.69 -0.48
C GLY A 9 7.47 -6.83 0.23
N ASP A 10 7.01 -6.53 1.45
CA ASP A 10 6.24 -7.46 2.28
C ASP A 10 4.86 -7.73 1.68
N SER A 11 4.40 -8.98 1.75
CA SER A 11 3.05 -9.36 1.35
C SER A 11 2.37 -10.24 2.41
N CYS A 12 1.05 -10.18 2.44
CA CYS A 12 0.21 -11.00 3.30
C CYS A 12 -1.09 -11.40 2.57
N ARG A 13 -1.93 -12.16 3.25
CA ARG A 13 -3.31 -12.43 2.85
C ARG A 13 -4.25 -11.63 3.74
N ASP A 14 -4.96 -10.66 3.16
CA ASP A 14 -6.03 -9.91 3.81
C ASP A 14 -7.32 -10.73 3.73
N VAL A 15 -7.88 -11.10 4.89
CA VAL A 15 -9.10 -11.92 5.02
C VAL A 15 -10.20 -11.05 5.59
N HIS A 16 -11.37 -11.02 4.94
CA HIS A 16 -12.57 -10.37 5.44
C HIS A 16 -13.60 -11.44 5.78
N VAL A 17 -13.93 -11.57 7.07
CA VAL A 17 -14.96 -12.48 7.58
C VAL A 17 -16.20 -11.66 7.88
N TYR A 18 -17.23 -11.81 7.06
CA TYR A 18 -18.50 -11.10 7.23
C TYR A 18 -19.40 -11.84 8.20
N CYS A 19 -19.81 -11.13 9.25
CA CYS A 19 -20.57 -11.71 10.35
C CYS A 19 -21.91 -10.99 10.57
N SER A 20 -22.86 -11.67 11.24
CA SER A 20 -23.92 -11.03 12.03
C SER A 20 -23.60 -11.13 13.51
N CYS A 21 -24.17 -10.22 14.29
CA CYS A 21 -24.09 -10.20 15.75
C CYS A 21 -25.47 -9.88 16.30
N ASP A 22 -26.18 -10.91 16.77
CA ASP A 22 -27.57 -10.79 17.25
C ASP A 22 -27.66 -10.73 18.77
N ARG A 23 -26.58 -11.11 19.49
CA ARG A 23 -26.56 -11.16 20.95
C ARG A 23 -25.14 -11.10 21.52
N MET A 24 -25.07 -10.73 22.80
CA MET A 24 -23.87 -10.81 23.61
C MET A 24 -23.77 -12.19 24.27
N SER A 25 -22.56 -12.60 24.65
CA SER A 25 -22.36 -13.79 25.47
C SER A 25 -22.97 -13.60 26.89
N PRO A 26 -23.64 -14.63 27.44
CA PRO A 26 -24.16 -14.57 28.80
C PRO A 26 -23.04 -14.50 29.86
N ASP A 27 -21.87 -15.08 29.58
CA ASP A 27 -20.77 -15.23 30.56
C ASP A 27 -19.85 -14.01 30.62
N LYS A 28 -19.70 -13.31 29.52
CA LYS A 28 -18.80 -12.14 29.39
C LYS A 28 -19.41 -11.12 28.41
N PRO A 29 -19.14 -9.83 28.55
CA PRO A 29 -19.68 -8.78 27.68
C PRO A 29 -18.94 -8.74 26.32
N VAL A 30 -19.00 -9.83 25.59
CA VAL A 30 -18.41 -9.98 24.25
C VAL A 30 -19.47 -10.35 23.23
N PRO A 31 -19.39 -9.84 21.98
CA PRO A 31 -20.34 -10.19 20.94
C PRO A 31 -20.18 -11.65 20.51
N ILE A 32 -21.30 -12.32 20.23
CA ILE A 32 -21.32 -13.63 19.58
C ILE A 32 -21.48 -13.40 18.08
N LEU A 33 -20.42 -13.69 17.33
CA LEU A 33 -20.39 -13.52 15.89
C LEU A 33 -20.79 -14.82 15.18
N LYS A 34 -21.74 -14.70 14.24
CA LYS A 34 -22.07 -15.80 13.31
C LYS A 34 -21.47 -15.46 11.96
N ILE A 35 -20.58 -16.30 11.45
CA ILE A 35 -19.96 -16.13 10.13
C ILE A 35 -21.01 -16.39 9.07
N ILE A 36 -21.15 -15.44 8.14
CA ILE A 36 -22.09 -15.51 7.00
C ILE A 36 -21.33 -15.77 5.72
N ASP A 37 -20.14 -15.11 5.56
CA ASP A 37 -19.38 -15.13 4.33
C ASP A 37 -17.92 -14.84 4.63
N GLN A 38 -17.02 -15.21 3.72
CA GLN A 38 -15.60 -14.90 3.82
C GLN A 38 -15.02 -14.70 2.44
N ASN A 39 -14.19 -13.67 2.30
CA ASN A 39 -13.32 -13.54 1.14
C ASN A 39 -11.90 -13.17 1.57
N ASP A 40 -10.94 -13.40 0.68
CA ASP A 40 -9.56 -13.05 0.90
C ASP A 40 -8.91 -12.50 -0.35
N ASN A 41 -7.95 -11.61 -0.13
CA ASN A 41 -7.19 -10.94 -1.18
C ASN A 41 -5.71 -10.90 -0.82
N PRO A 42 -4.81 -10.95 -1.81
CA PRO A 42 -3.43 -10.59 -1.58
C PRO A 42 -3.32 -9.15 -1.12
N GLY A 43 -2.64 -8.92 -0.01
CA GLY A 43 -2.43 -7.60 0.60
C GLY A 43 -1.00 -7.09 0.46
N MET A 44 -0.77 -5.83 0.90
CA MET A 44 0.53 -5.16 0.92
C MET A 44 1.15 -5.06 -0.50
N ALA A 45 2.45 -5.38 -0.68
CA ALA A 45 3.12 -5.33 -1.97
C ALA A 45 2.40 -6.13 -3.06
N LYS A 46 1.77 -7.25 -2.68
CA LYS A 46 1.00 -8.05 -3.63
C LYS A 46 -0.30 -7.38 -4.09
N ASN A 47 -0.89 -6.52 -3.26
CA ASN A 47 -2.02 -5.68 -3.66
C ASN A 47 -1.56 -4.57 -4.62
N VAL A 48 -0.44 -3.91 -4.36
CA VAL A 48 0.17 -2.95 -5.30
C VAL A 48 0.43 -3.62 -6.66
N TYR A 49 1.05 -4.80 -6.64
CA TYR A 49 1.31 -5.58 -7.86
C TYR A 49 0.04 -5.88 -8.65
N ARG A 50 -1.04 -6.35 -7.99
CA ARG A 50 -2.32 -6.65 -8.66
C ARG A 50 -2.93 -5.42 -9.29
N ASN A 51 -2.90 -4.29 -8.61
CA ASN A 51 -3.40 -3.03 -9.15
C ASN A 51 -2.54 -2.51 -10.32
N ILE A 52 -1.22 -2.65 -10.28
CA ILE A 52 -0.38 -2.33 -11.44
C ILE A 52 -0.70 -3.29 -12.61
N LYS A 53 -0.87 -4.58 -12.34
CA LYS A 53 -1.19 -5.58 -13.39
C LYS A 53 -2.53 -5.33 -14.06
N SER A 54 -3.54 -4.78 -13.37
CA SER A 54 -4.82 -4.41 -13.98
C SER A 54 -4.71 -3.22 -14.93
N LEU A 55 -3.78 -2.30 -14.64
CA LEU A 55 -3.56 -1.09 -15.43
C LEU A 55 -2.47 -1.27 -16.52
N GLU A 56 -1.47 -2.11 -16.26
CA GLU A 56 -0.31 -2.34 -17.11
C GLU A 56 0.18 -3.79 -16.98
N ASN A 57 0.32 -4.49 -18.11
CA ASN A 57 0.66 -5.92 -18.11
C ASN A 57 2.14 -6.23 -17.83
N SER A 58 3.05 -5.27 -17.97
CA SER A 58 4.50 -5.47 -17.82
C SER A 58 4.94 -5.17 -16.37
N CYS A 59 4.55 -6.03 -15.45
CA CYS A 59 4.88 -5.90 -14.02
C CYS A 59 5.30 -7.25 -13.43
N ASP A 60 6.39 -7.24 -12.66
CA ASP A 60 6.89 -8.37 -11.89
C ASP A 60 6.82 -8.07 -10.38
N ILE A 61 6.92 -9.12 -9.55
CA ILE A 61 6.92 -8.98 -8.09
C ILE A 61 8.01 -9.83 -7.45
N VAL A 62 8.70 -9.24 -6.47
CA VAL A 62 9.60 -9.91 -5.52
C VAL A 62 9.04 -9.72 -4.11
N THR A 63 8.62 -10.80 -3.46
CA THR A 63 8.00 -10.75 -2.14
C THR A 63 8.29 -12.02 -1.33
N ASN A 64 7.96 -12.03 -0.06
CA ASN A 64 8.13 -13.19 0.81
C ASN A 64 7.31 -14.39 0.31
N PRO A 65 7.94 -15.57 0.12
CA PRO A 65 7.27 -16.74 -0.48
C PRO A 65 6.12 -17.29 0.38
N ASN A 66 6.17 -17.05 1.70
CA ASN A 66 5.16 -17.50 2.66
C ASN A 66 4.00 -16.51 2.87
N TRP A 67 3.81 -15.55 1.97
CA TRP A 67 2.80 -14.48 2.11
C TRP A 67 1.37 -15.00 2.37
N SER A 68 1.00 -16.15 1.81
CA SER A 68 -0.33 -16.75 1.98
C SER A 68 -0.59 -17.27 3.40
N ASN A 69 0.46 -17.55 4.17
CA ASN A 69 0.38 -18.03 5.55
C ASN A 69 0.34 -16.87 6.55
N ILE A 70 0.66 -15.65 6.12
CA ILE A 70 0.60 -14.44 6.92
C ILE A 70 -0.74 -13.79 6.68
N THR A 71 -1.63 -13.83 7.67
CA THR A 71 -3.01 -13.36 7.53
C THR A 71 -3.29 -12.12 8.37
N LYS A 72 -4.09 -11.22 7.80
CA LYS A 72 -4.74 -10.12 8.51
C LYS A 72 -6.24 -10.29 8.37
N THR A 73 -6.86 -10.86 9.40
CA THR A 73 -8.27 -11.23 9.36
C THR A 73 -9.12 -10.16 10.03
N ARG A 74 -10.02 -9.55 9.27
CA ARG A 74 -10.99 -8.55 9.74
C ARG A 74 -12.34 -9.19 9.90
N TYR A 75 -12.91 -9.12 11.10
CA TYR A 75 -14.28 -9.55 11.38
C TYR A 75 -15.19 -8.33 11.26
N VAL A 76 -16.07 -8.35 10.26
CA VAL A 76 -16.86 -7.19 9.84
C VAL A 76 -18.34 -7.52 9.85
N HIS A 77 -19.18 -6.62 10.33
CA HIS A 77 -20.63 -6.79 10.27
C HIS A 77 -21.12 -6.65 8.82
N LYS A 78 -21.83 -7.68 8.31
CA LYS A 78 -22.15 -7.81 6.88
C LYS A 78 -22.96 -6.63 6.31
N SER A 79 -23.92 -6.10 7.08
CA SER A 79 -24.81 -5.03 6.60
C SER A 79 -24.27 -3.62 6.84
N THR A 80 -23.61 -3.39 7.97
CA THR A 80 -23.14 -2.05 8.37
C THR A 80 -21.68 -1.77 8.06
N ASN A 81 -20.93 -2.77 7.62
CA ASN A 81 -19.48 -2.74 7.41
C ASN A 81 -18.66 -2.35 8.65
N HIS A 82 -19.27 -2.41 9.85
CA HIS A 82 -18.59 -2.14 11.10
C HIS A 82 -17.59 -3.24 11.42
N MET A 83 -16.33 -2.89 11.64
CA MET A 83 -15.28 -3.84 12.03
C MET A 83 -15.33 -4.09 13.54
N PHE A 84 -15.59 -5.32 13.94
CA PHE A 84 -15.57 -5.73 15.35
C PHE A 84 -14.16 -5.79 15.91
N PHE A 85 -13.27 -6.48 15.19
CA PHE A 85 -11.84 -6.56 15.53
C PHE A 85 -11.05 -7.10 14.33
N ARG A 86 -9.72 -6.98 14.44
CA ARG A 86 -8.77 -7.59 13.51
C ARG A 86 -7.87 -8.56 14.25
N LEU A 87 -7.63 -9.72 13.65
CA LEU A 87 -6.70 -10.74 14.11
C LEU A 87 -5.56 -10.86 13.11
N ASP A 88 -4.34 -10.58 13.54
CA ASP A 88 -3.15 -10.72 12.73
C ASP A 88 -2.41 -12.02 13.14
N SER A 89 -2.04 -12.85 12.18
CA SER A 89 -1.17 -14.01 12.44
C SER A 89 0.25 -13.56 12.78
N ALA A 90 1.03 -14.46 13.40
CA ALA A 90 2.45 -14.21 13.60
C ALA A 90 3.16 -13.98 12.26
N GLU A 91 3.97 -12.94 12.21
CA GLU A 91 4.70 -12.52 11.01
C GLU A 91 6.14 -13.07 11.09
N ASN A 92 6.42 -14.13 10.34
CA ASN A 92 7.78 -14.66 10.18
C ASN A 92 8.18 -14.50 8.72
N ILE A 93 8.72 -13.33 8.38
CA ILE A 93 9.15 -12.98 7.03
C ILE A 93 10.67 -13.07 6.97
N LYS A 94 11.17 -13.97 6.09
CA LYS A 94 12.59 -14.06 5.82
C LYS A 94 13.04 -12.86 4.98
N ARG A 95 14.12 -12.20 5.41
CA ARG A 95 14.77 -11.10 4.68
C ARG A 95 15.12 -11.54 3.25
N PHE A 96 14.90 -10.67 2.31
CA PHE A 96 15.32 -10.85 0.92
C PHE A 96 16.84 -10.80 0.81
N ASN A 97 17.41 -11.68 -0.01
CA ASN A 97 18.84 -11.59 -0.33
C ASN A 97 19.02 -10.53 -1.45
N ILE A 98 19.53 -9.37 -1.07
CA ILE A 98 19.71 -8.22 -1.97
C ILE A 98 20.64 -8.51 -3.15
N GLU A 99 21.57 -9.46 -3.04
CA GLU A 99 22.46 -9.88 -4.14
C GLU A 99 21.68 -10.49 -5.32
N LYS A 100 20.46 -10.97 -5.08
CA LYS A 100 19.56 -11.52 -6.11
C LYS A 100 18.71 -10.48 -6.79
N MET A 101 18.89 -9.18 -6.44
CA MET A 101 18.12 -8.10 -7.02
C MET A 101 18.46 -7.90 -8.49
N SER A 102 17.43 -7.89 -9.34
CA SER A 102 17.55 -7.45 -10.74
C SER A 102 17.15 -5.99 -10.87
N TYR A 103 17.93 -5.23 -11.60
CA TYR A 103 17.69 -3.80 -11.87
C TYR A 103 17.25 -3.54 -13.33
N ASP A 104 16.99 -4.59 -14.13
CA ASP A 104 16.51 -4.46 -15.53
C ASP A 104 15.02 -4.11 -15.60
N TYR A 105 14.68 -2.96 -15.00
CA TYR A 105 13.33 -2.40 -14.96
C TYR A 105 13.38 -0.90 -15.24
N ASP A 106 12.30 -0.34 -15.79
CA ASP A 106 12.16 1.11 -15.96
C ASP A 106 11.83 1.80 -14.62
N HIS A 107 11.04 1.12 -13.77
CA HIS A 107 10.64 1.61 -12.44
C HIS A 107 10.66 0.48 -11.42
N ILE A 108 11.08 0.81 -10.21
CA ILE A 108 11.01 -0.08 -9.03
C ILE A 108 10.06 0.56 -8.02
N VAL A 109 9.10 -0.22 -7.54
CA VAL A 109 8.14 0.16 -6.50
C VAL A 109 8.46 -0.62 -5.24
N ILE A 110 8.88 0.06 -4.20
CA ILE A 110 9.10 -0.54 -2.88
C ILE A 110 7.85 -0.32 -2.04
N SER A 111 7.17 -1.40 -1.67
CA SER A 111 6.02 -1.41 -0.76
C SER A 111 6.45 -2.09 0.54
N ASP A 112 7.03 -1.30 1.46
CA ASP A 112 7.65 -1.76 2.70
C ASP A 112 6.70 -1.56 3.88
N TYR A 113 6.14 -2.65 4.37
CA TYR A 113 5.31 -2.65 5.58
C TYR A 113 6.12 -2.86 6.87
N ASN A 114 7.45 -2.83 6.75
CA ASN A 114 8.39 -3.01 7.87
C ASN A 114 8.18 -4.34 8.61
N LYS A 115 7.96 -5.43 7.85
CA LYS A 115 7.74 -6.78 8.39
C LYS A 115 8.98 -7.68 8.26
N GLY A 116 10.10 -7.12 7.81
CA GLY A 116 11.40 -7.77 7.80
C GLY A 116 11.84 -8.32 6.43
N PHE A 117 11.07 -8.11 5.36
CA PHE A 117 11.48 -8.52 4.01
C PHE A 117 12.65 -7.68 3.48
N LEU A 118 12.60 -6.36 3.72
CA LEU A 118 13.69 -5.42 3.42
C LEU A 118 14.15 -4.74 4.70
N THR A 119 15.41 -4.34 4.74
CA THR A 119 15.98 -3.42 5.74
C THR A 119 16.10 -2.01 5.14
N GLU A 120 16.40 -1.01 5.97
CA GLU A 120 16.72 0.34 5.50
C GLU A 120 17.93 0.37 4.58
N GLU A 121 18.93 -0.45 4.88
CA GLU A 121 20.13 -0.61 4.07
C GLU A 121 19.82 -1.24 2.69
N ASP A 122 18.88 -2.22 2.65
CA ASP A 122 18.43 -2.81 1.39
C ASP A 122 17.74 -1.76 0.51
N ILE A 123 16.87 -0.92 1.11
CA ILE A 123 16.17 0.15 0.40
C ILE A 123 17.17 1.19 -0.12
N LEU A 124 18.15 1.59 0.68
CA LEU A 124 19.23 2.48 0.26
C LEU A 124 20.04 1.86 -0.89
N THR A 125 20.37 0.57 -0.80
CA THR A 125 21.09 -0.15 -1.85
C THR A 125 20.30 -0.18 -3.15
N ILE A 126 19.00 -0.54 -3.11
CA ILE A 126 18.13 -0.56 -4.28
C ILE A 126 18.08 0.84 -4.93
N SER A 127 17.84 1.87 -4.12
CA SER A 127 17.69 3.24 -4.62
C SER A 127 19.02 3.88 -5.07
N SER A 128 20.16 3.37 -4.61
CA SER A 128 21.48 3.79 -5.09
C SER A 128 21.86 3.17 -6.44
N ASN A 129 21.30 1.99 -6.74
CA ASN A 129 21.57 1.26 -7.99
C ASN A 129 20.49 1.45 -9.06
N HIS A 130 19.39 2.17 -8.75
CA HIS A 130 18.32 2.42 -9.71
C HIS A 130 17.71 3.82 -9.57
N ASN A 131 17.65 4.59 -10.66
CA ASN A 131 17.28 6.01 -10.63
C ASN A 131 15.77 6.28 -10.51
N SER A 132 14.92 5.29 -10.67
CA SER A 132 13.46 5.45 -10.65
C SER A 132 12.81 4.53 -9.63
N VAL A 133 13.05 4.83 -8.35
CA VAL A 133 12.48 4.10 -7.22
C VAL A 133 11.37 4.91 -6.58
N PHE A 134 10.17 4.30 -6.45
CA PHE A 134 9.01 4.81 -5.72
C PHE A 134 8.90 4.04 -4.41
N LEU A 135 8.77 4.74 -3.30
CA LEU A 135 8.71 4.17 -1.96
C LEU A 135 7.38 4.47 -1.29
N ASP A 136 6.72 3.42 -0.76
CA ASP A 136 5.71 3.49 0.30
C ASP A 136 6.23 2.66 1.47
N SER A 137 6.53 3.29 2.60
CA SER A 137 7.10 2.60 3.76
C SER A 137 6.42 3.00 5.06
N LYS A 138 6.26 2.02 5.96
CA LYS A 138 5.74 2.23 7.32
C LYS A 138 6.83 2.63 8.33
N ARG A 139 8.09 2.80 7.85
CA ARG A 139 9.21 3.28 8.67
C ARG A 139 9.16 4.79 8.86
N ILE A 140 9.87 5.27 9.87
CA ILE A 140 10.18 6.70 9.98
C ILE A 140 11.23 7.03 8.92
N LEU A 141 10.95 8.05 8.10
CA LEU A 141 11.88 8.46 7.05
C LEU A 141 13.17 9.01 7.66
N GLY A 142 14.27 8.67 7.03
CA GLY A 142 15.61 9.07 7.43
C GLY A 142 16.59 9.04 6.26
N ASP A 143 17.89 9.10 6.54
CA ASP A 143 18.95 9.15 5.52
C ASP A 143 18.94 7.94 4.59
N TRP A 144 18.45 6.81 5.03
CA TRP A 144 18.30 5.58 4.24
C TRP A 144 17.39 5.75 3.01
N ALA A 145 16.48 6.73 3.02
CA ALA A 145 15.55 7.00 1.92
C ALA A 145 16.04 8.08 0.94
N THR A 146 17.20 8.73 1.18
CA THR A 146 17.64 9.91 0.41
C THR A 146 17.90 9.68 -1.07
N LYS A 147 18.06 8.42 -1.50
CA LYS A 147 18.28 8.04 -2.91
C LYS A 147 17.01 7.69 -3.66
N VAL A 148 15.86 7.52 -2.98
CA VAL A 148 14.60 7.24 -3.68
C VAL A 148 14.16 8.46 -4.50
N ARG A 149 13.51 8.19 -5.63
CA ARG A 149 13.03 9.26 -6.53
C ARG A 149 11.79 9.94 -5.99
N PHE A 150 10.82 9.16 -5.47
CA PHE A 150 9.58 9.67 -4.87
C PHE A 150 9.18 8.82 -3.68
N VAL A 151 8.62 9.47 -2.67
CA VAL A 151 8.07 8.83 -1.46
C VAL A 151 6.58 9.16 -1.40
N LYS A 152 5.73 8.12 -1.44
CA LYS A 152 4.32 8.25 -1.07
C LYS A 152 4.20 7.99 0.42
N ILE A 153 3.52 8.86 1.13
CA ILE A 153 3.34 8.79 2.59
C ILE A 153 1.93 9.32 2.96
N ASN A 154 1.28 8.74 3.96
CA ASN A 154 0.02 9.27 4.46
C ASN A 154 0.23 10.29 5.59
N ASN A 155 -0.85 10.98 6.04
CA ASN A 155 -0.79 11.97 7.11
C ASN A 155 -0.16 11.42 8.39
N PHE A 156 -0.57 10.22 8.83
CA PHE A 156 -0.06 9.62 10.07
C PHE A 156 1.44 9.29 9.96
N GLU A 157 1.86 8.70 8.85
CA GLU A 157 3.27 8.38 8.58
C GLU A 157 4.12 9.65 8.46
N TYR A 158 3.57 10.69 7.81
CA TYR A 158 4.22 12.00 7.68
C TYR A 158 4.43 12.63 9.05
N ASP A 159 3.40 12.67 9.90
CA ASP A 159 3.48 13.27 11.24
C ASP A 159 4.54 12.59 12.13
N ARG A 160 4.70 11.27 11.99
CA ARG A 160 5.75 10.52 12.67
C ARG A 160 7.15 10.83 12.14
N SER A 161 7.26 11.16 10.86
CA SER A 161 8.56 11.35 10.18
C SER A 161 8.99 12.81 10.08
N LYS A 162 8.09 13.79 10.18
CA LYS A 162 8.31 15.20 9.81
C LYS A 162 9.53 15.88 10.40
N HIS A 163 9.96 15.45 11.58
CA HIS A 163 11.16 16.00 12.25
C HIS A 163 12.46 15.30 11.83
N CYS A 164 12.37 14.15 11.15
CA CYS A 164 13.51 13.34 10.72
C CYS A 164 13.67 13.33 9.20
N ILE A 165 12.73 13.95 8.44
CA ILE A 165 12.79 13.98 6.98
C ILE A 165 14.00 14.77 6.50
N PRO A 166 14.96 14.12 5.81
CA PRO A 166 16.08 14.81 5.19
C PRO A 166 15.63 15.88 4.20
N SER A 167 16.34 17.02 4.16
CA SER A 167 15.95 18.15 3.31
C SER A 167 15.81 17.78 1.83
N VAL A 168 16.65 16.87 1.34
CA VAL A 168 16.64 16.37 -0.05
C VAL A 168 15.36 15.62 -0.43
N LEU A 169 14.60 15.11 0.55
CA LEU A 169 13.33 14.40 0.30
C LEU A 169 12.12 15.32 0.24
N LYS A 170 12.19 16.56 0.73
CA LYS A 170 11.01 17.44 0.86
C LYS A 170 10.25 17.62 -0.46
N ASP A 171 10.99 17.79 -1.55
CA ASP A 171 10.40 17.97 -2.89
C ASP A 171 10.04 16.64 -3.60
N ARG A 172 10.27 15.52 -2.93
CA ARG A 172 9.99 14.17 -3.46
C ARG A 172 8.84 13.49 -2.73
N ILE A 173 8.25 14.15 -1.72
CA ILE A 173 7.17 13.59 -0.90
C ILE A 173 5.83 13.88 -1.54
N ILE A 174 5.06 12.81 -1.74
CA ILE A 174 3.66 12.82 -2.15
C ILE A 174 2.85 12.38 -0.93
N LYS A 175 2.17 13.35 -0.28
CA LYS A 175 1.45 13.12 0.97
C LYS A 175 -0.03 12.90 0.71
N THR A 176 -0.53 11.68 0.90
CA THR A 176 -1.96 11.35 0.80
C THR A 176 -2.69 11.74 2.09
N ALA A 177 -3.88 12.33 1.96
CA ALA A 177 -4.66 12.89 3.05
C ALA A 177 -6.14 12.44 3.07
N GLY A 178 -6.41 11.23 2.60
CA GLY A 178 -7.76 10.65 2.57
C GLY A 178 -8.72 11.47 1.70
N GLU A 179 -9.81 11.97 2.28
CA GLU A 179 -10.83 12.77 1.59
C GLU A 179 -10.33 14.13 1.07
N ASP A 180 -9.25 14.66 1.66
CA ASP A 180 -8.61 15.90 1.18
C ASP A 180 -7.74 15.66 -0.07
N GLY A 181 -7.57 14.40 -0.50
CA GLY A 181 -6.77 14.02 -1.66
C GLY A 181 -5.28 13.90 -1.36
N CYS A 182 -4.44 14.66 -2.06
CA CYS A 182 -2.99 14.52 -1.99
C CYS A 182 -2.28 15.88 -2.06
N TYR A 183 -1.17 16.01 -1.35
CA TYR A 183 -0.29 17.19 -1.37
C TYR A 183 1.05 16.85 -2.02
N TYR A 184 1.48 17.67 -2.96
CA TYR A 184 2.79 17.57 -3.60
C TYR A 184 3.33 18.96 -3.92
N LEU A 185 4.58 19.27 -3.54
CA LEU A 185 5.23 20.60 -3.72
C LEU A 185 4.38 21.78 -3.21
N GLY A 186 3.70 21.60 -2.07
CA GLY A 186 2.82 22.61 -1.47
C GLY A 186 1.46 22.80 -2.15
N LYS A 187 1.20 22.13 -3.27
CA LYS A 187 -0.08 22.15 -3.99
C LYS A 187 -0.98 21.01 -3.52
N ASN A 188 -2.27 21.29 -3.32
CA ASN A 188 -3.28 20.27 -3.06
C ASN A 188 -3.89 19.77 -4.38
N TYR A 189 -4.05 18.46 -4.48
CA TYR A 189 -4.76 17.75 -5.55
C TYR A 189 -5.98 17.06 -4.93
N PRO A 190 -7.13 17.72 -4.91
CA PRO A 190 -8.31 17.21 -4.22
C PRO A 190 -8.90 15.99 -4.93
N VAL A 191 -9.70 15.22 -4.20
CA VAL A 191 -10.55 14.16 -4.75
C VAL A 191 -12.01 14.60 -4.75
N ALA A 192 -12.81 14.06 -5.68
CA ALA A 192 -14.24 14.26 -5.65
C ALA A 192 -14.84 13.58 -4.41
N GLN A 193 -15.78 14.26 -3.75
CA GLN A 193 -16.53 13.65 -2.65
C GLN A 193 -17.35 12.47 -3.16
N GLN A 194 -17.26 11.35 -2.45
CA GLN A 194 -18.00 10.15 -2.75
C GLN A 194 -18.30 9.36 -1.48
N GLU A 195 -19.24 8.42 -1.58
CA GLU A 195 -19.50 7.48 -0.50
C GLU A 195 -18.31 6.53 -0.31
N VAL A 196 -17.78 6.50 0.90
CA VAL A 196 -16.66 5.62 1.28
C VAL A 196 -17.24 4.36 1.94
N ILE A 197 -17.07 3.22 1.29
CA ILE A 197 -17.50 1.92 1.80
C ILE A 197 -16.38 1.26 2.60
N ASP A 198 -15.16 1.22 2.06
CA ASP A 198 -13.98 0.64 2.70
C ASP A 198 -12.72 1.35 2.21
N VAL A 199 -11.86 1.76 3.14
CA VAL A 199 -10.59 2.43 2.81
C VAL A 199 -9.43 1.46 2.60
N SER A 200 -9.67 0.15 2.76
CA SER A 200 -8.63 -0.88 2.65
C SER A 200 -8.07 -0.95 1.24
N GLY A 201 -6.74 -0.79 1.12
CA GLY A 201 -6.05 -0.85 -0.17
C GLY A 201 -6.05 0.45 -0.97
N ALA A 202 -6.71 1.53 -0.51
CA ALA A 202 -6.70 2.82 -1.20
C ALA A 202 -5.28 3.37 -1.42
N GLY A 203 -4.41 3.25 -0.42
CA GLY A 203 -3.01 3.66 -0.52
C GLY A 203 -2.20 2.85 -1.54
N ASP A 204 -2.46 1.54 -1.62
CA ASP A 204 -1.83 0.64 -2.59
C ASP A 204 -2.30 0.95 -4.02
N SER A 205 -3.59 1.23 -4.19
CA SER A 205 -4.19 1.61 -5.47
C SER A 205 -3.70 2.98 -5.93
N PHE A 206 -3.58 3.94 -5.01
CA PHE A 206 -2.95 5.23 -5.29
C PHE A 206 -1.51 5.04 -5.81
N LEU A 207 -0.69 4.26 -5.09
CA LEU A 207 0.70 3.99 -5.49
C LEU A 207 0.78 3.33 -6.87
N ALA A 208 -0.10 2.36 -7.14
CA ALA A 208 -0.17 1.68 -8.43
C ALA A 208 -0.51 2.64 -9.56
N GLY A 209 -1.57 3.44 -9.41
CA GLY A 209 -1.98 4.46 -10.38
C GLY A 209 -0.90 5.50 -10.63
N LEU A 210 -0.25 5.97 -9.55
CA LEU A 210 0.84 6.94 -9.60
C LEU A 210 1.99 6.45 -10.50
N VAL A 211 2.47 5.23 -10.26
CA VAL A 211 3.61 4.68 -10.98
C VAL A 211 3.25 4.39 -12.44
N VAL A 212 2.07 3.82 -12.69
CA VAL A 212 1.65 3.49 -14.06
C VAL A 212 1.48 4.75 -14.91
N GLU A 213 0.82 5.77 -14.40
CA GLU A 213 0.64 7.01 -15.17
C GLU A 213 1.96 7.78 -15.32
N PHE A 214 2.78 7.84 -14.26
CA PHE A 214 4.12 8.43 -14.36
C PHE A 214 4.99 7.71 -15.41
N SER A 215 4.89 6.39 -15.48
CA SER A 215 5.59 5.56 -16.48
C SER A 215 5.24 5.94 -17.92
N LYS A 216 4.01 6.39 -18.15
CA LYS A 216 3.50 6.78 -19.49
C LYS A 216 3.81 8.25 -19.81
N SER A 217 3.53 9.14 -18.86
CA SER A 217 3.55 10.59 -19.09
C SER A 217 4.86 11.27 -18.68
N ASN A 218 5.62 10.67 -17.77
CA ASN A 218 6.74 11.28 -17.05
C ASN A 218 6.36 12.64 -16.40
N ASP A 219 5.09 12.81 -16.04
CA ASP A 219 4.47 13.99 -15.47
C ASP A 219 3.85 13.64 -14.11
N MET A 220 4.39 14.20 -13.03
CA MET A 220 3.94 13.87 -11.68
C MET A 220 2.55 14.43 -11.38
N GLU A 221 2.17 15.58 -11.91
CA GLU A 221 0.83 16.13 -11.68
C GLU A 221 -0.25 15.26 -12.30
N LYS A 222 -0.05 14.81 -13.56
CA LYS A 222 -0.96 13.86 -14.20
C LYS A 222 -1.01 12.54 -13.44
N ALA A 223 0.15 12.05 -12.98
CA ALA A 223 0.24 10.82 -12.23
C ALA A 223 -0.53 10.89 -10.90
N ILE A 224 -0.47 12.01 -10.18
CA ILE A 224 -1.20 12.23 -8.93
C ILE A 224 -2.72 12.29 -9.18
N ILE A 225 -3.16 13.01 -10.22
CA ILE A 225 -4.59 13.09 -10.57
C ILE A 225 -5.14 11.69 -10.86
N PHE A 226 -4.46 10.92 -11.70
CA PHE A 226 -4.84 9.55 -12.01
C PHE A 226 -4.78 8.62 -10.78
N ALA A 227 -3.78 8.78 -9.91
CA ALA A 227 -3.67 8.03 -8.66
C ALA A 227 -4.84 8.29 -7.71
N ASN A 228 -5.30 9.54 -7.61
CA ASN A 228 -6.49 9.91 -6.85
C ASN A 228 -7.75 9.22 -7.43
N GLU A 229 -7.92 9.18 -8.75
CA GLU A 229 -9.04 8.47 -9.40
C GLU A 229 -9.00 6.96 -9.10
N CYS A 230 -7.81 6.35 -9.15
CA CYS A 230 -7.62 4.94 -8.83
C CYS A 230 -7.99 4.63 -7.37
N ALA A 231 -7.52 5.44 -6.42
CA ALA A 231 -7.87 5.29 -5.01
C ALA A 231 -9.37 5.49 -4.78
N SER A 232 -9.99 6.46 -5.44
CA SER A 232 -11.42 6.75 -5.35
C SER A 232 -12.28 5.58 -5.83
N LYS A 233 -11.92 4.92 -6.92
CA LYS A 233 -12.64 3.71 -7.39
C LYS A 233 -12.64 2.59 -6.36
N VAL A 234 -11.53 2.41 -5.63
CA VAL A 234 -11.36 1.31 -4.68
C VAL A 234 -12.14 1.57 -3.39
N VAL A 235 -12.15 2.78 -2.87
CA VAL A 235 -12.88 3.08 -1.60
C VAL A 235 -14.41 2.95 -1.72
N GLY A 236 -14.96 2.96 -2.94
CA GLY A 236 -16.36 2.65 -3.23
C GLY A 236 -16.68 1.14 -3.28
N GLN A 237 -15.72 0.25 -3.00
CA GLN A 237 -15.89 -1.20 -3.03
C GLN A 237 -15.75 -1.78 -1.61
N LYS A 238 -16.36 -2.96 -1.36
CA LYS A 238 -16.15 -3.70 -0.11
C LYS A 238 -14.85 -4.50 -0.15
N GLY A 239 -14.07 -4.42 0.92
CA GLY A 239 -12.80 -5.13 1.05
C GLY A 239 -11.67 -4.50 0.23
N VAL A 240 -10.60 -5.26 -0.02
CA VAL A 240 -9.44 -4.78 -0.81
C VAL A 240 -9.79 -4.83 -2.30
N GLY A 241 -10.25 -3.70 -2.81
CA GLY A 241 -10.62 -3.55 -4.23
C GLY A 241 -9.43 -3.59 -5.19
N ILE A 242 -9.74 -3.78 -6.48
CA ILE A 242 -8.80 -3.65 -7.62
C ILE A 242 -9.34 -2.56 -8.53
N ILE A 243 -8.43 -1.77 -9.12
CA ILE A 243 -8.72 -0.68 -10.06
C ILE A 243 -9.34 -1.23 -11.35
#